data_bf23656cf6f35d23c48040e63234b679
#
_entry.id   bf23656cf6f35d23c48040e63234b679
#
_cell.length_a   1.000
_cell.length_b   1.000
_cell.length_c   1.000
_cell.angle_alpha   90.00
_cell.angle_beta   90.00
_cell.angle_gamma   90.00
#
_symmetry.space_group_name_H-M   'P 1'
#
loop_
_entity.id
_entity.type
_entity.pdbx_description
1 polymer ?
#
loop_
_entity_poly.entity_id
_entity_poly.type
_entity_poly.pdbx_seq_one_letter_code
_entity_poly.pdbx_strand_id
1 'polypeptide(L)'
;FRFCKGENDMANYYRVAYKESQNTLKQICELFRVDSSDITIKFVMTVMGPLVFYFMWEYGNPGGGTPGGMTFFVIKYIVVWALAFVAAVILNRTIWRKVLSTTAVGDAEDQFDRRCRLNGGPVSSEIHFFDDHFDSVTAKKTRSFSYKDVTKILETKEAFGVVVKADPETVGSARAMIGFPKTALEGNNTDELAEFLLERCRNMKRKKVKKF
;
A
#
# COMPACT_ATOMS: atom_id res chain seq x y z
N PHE A 1 -12.40 -23.56 41.91
CA PHE A 1 -11.50 -22.68 41.14
C PHE A 1 -12.35 -21.78 40.30
N ARG A 2 -12.59 -20.53 40.77
CA ARG A 2 -13.25 -19.48 40.02
C ARG A 2 -12.23 -18.86 39.08
N PHE A 3 -12.36 -19.08 37.78
CA PHE A 3 -11.69 -18.26 36.77
C PHE A 3 -12.35 -16.86 36.81
N CYS A 4 -11.63 -15.89 37.33
CA CYS A 4 -11.94 -14.48 37.13
C CYS A 4 -11.69 -14.14 35.63
N LYS A 5 -12.73 -14.14 34.84
CA LYS A 5 -12.77 -13.60 33.49
C LYS A 5 -12.93 -12.09 33.64
N GLY A 6 -11.80 -11.41 33.81
CA GLY A 6 -11.73 -9.95 33.66
C GLY A 6 -11.70 -9.64 32.16
N GLU A 7 -12.82 -9.75 31.49
CA GLU A 7 -13.04 -9.13 30.20
C GLU A 7 -13.11 -7.63 30.45
N ASN A 8 -11.99 -6.92 30.22
CA ASN A 8 -12.04 -5.50 29.94
C ASN A 8 -12.85 -5.39 28.64
N ASP A 9 -14.11 -5.01 28.74
CA ASP A 9 -14.93 -4.58 27.62
C ASP A 9 -14.34 -3.26 27.07
N MET A 10 -13.21 -3.36 26.36
CA MET A 10 -12.76 -2.24 25.52
C MET A 10 -13.77 -2.12 24.39
N ALA A 11 -14.42 -0.98 24.33
CA ALA A 11 -15.41 -0.71 23.30
C ALA A 11 -14.80 -0.90 21.91
N ASN A 12 -15.32 -1.85 21.17
CA ASN A 12 -14.95 -2.07 19.76
C ASN A 12 -15.70 -1.02 18.94
N TYR A 13 -14.97 -0.07 18.35
CA TYR A 13 -15.57 1.01 17.57
C TYR A 13 -15.98 0.57 16.17
N TYR A 14 -15.15 -0.28 15.54
CA TYR A 14 -15.41 -0.79 14.20
C TYR A 14 -14.99 -2.26 14.11
N ARG A 15 -15.82 -3.03 13.43
CA ARG A 15 -15.55 -4.43 13.17
C ARG A 15 -15.61 -4.69 11.68
N VAL A 16 -14.65 -5.46 11.21
CA VAL A 16 -14.60 -6.00 9.85
C VAL A 16 -14.60 -7.51 9.96
N ALA A 17 -15.49 -8.17 9.27
CA ALA A 17 -15.56 -9.62 9.25
C ALA A 17 -15.78 -10.12 7.83
N TYR A 18 -14.90 -11.00 7.35
CA TYR A 18 -15.04 -11.60 6.03
C TYR A 18 -14.42 -12.98 5.95
N LYS A 19 -14.96 -13.78 5.03
CA LYS A 19 -14.37 -15.05 4.62
C LYS A 19 -13.48 -14.82 3.41
N GLU A 20 -12.24 -15.27 3.48
CA GLU A 20 -11.31 -15.13 2.37
C GLU A 20 -11.82 -15.90 1.15
N SER A 21 -11.77 -15.26 0.00
CA SER A 21 -12.06 -15.81 -1.32
C SER A 21 -11.00 -15.30 -2.30
N GLN A 22 -10.89 -15.91 -3.46
CA GLN A 22 -9.99 -15.39 -4.52
C GLN A 22 -10.29 -13.92 -4.84
N ASN A 23 -11.57 -13.55 -4.88
CA ASN A 23 -11.97 -12.16 -5.17
C ASN A 23 -11.57 -11.19 -4.06
N THR A 24 -11.78 -11.53 -2.78
CA THR A 24 -11.38 -10.67 -1.66
C THR A 24 -9.87 -10.50 -1.59
N LEU A 25 -9.10 -11.57 -1.81
CA LEU A 25 -7.65 -11.49 -1.86
C LEU A 25 -7.14 -10.69 -3.06
N LYS A 26 -7.79 -10.82 -4.23
CA LYS A 26 -7.49 -9.99 -5.40
C LYS A 26 -7.62 -8.50 -5.09
N GLN A 27 -8.74 -8.08 -4.49
CA GLN A 27 -8.97 -6.68 -4.12
C GLN A 27 -7.90 -6.16 -3.16
N ILE A 28 -7.49 -6.97 -2.18
CA ILE A 28 -6.44 -6.64 -1.22
C ILE A 28 -5.06 -6.60 -1.90
N CYS A 29 -4.73 -7.57 -2.74
CA CYS A 29 -3.47 -7.59 -3.48
C CYS A 29 -3.36 -6.39 -4.43
N GLU A 30 -4.43 -6.03 -5.12
CA GLU A 30 -4.49 -4.87 -6.01
C GLU A 30 -4.21 -3.57 -5.25
N LEU A 31 -4.84 -3.38 -4.07
CA LEU A 31 -4.61 -2.23 -3.20
C LEU A 31 -3.11 -2.03 -2.89
N PHE A 32 -2.42 -3.08 -2.46
CA PHE A 32 -1.01 -2.99 -2.09
C PHE A 32 -0.07 -2.90 -3.28
N ARG A 33 -0.39 -3.52 -4.40
CA ARG A 33 0.40 -3.41 -5.63
C ARG A 33 0.37 -2.01 -6.22
N VAL A 34 -0.78 -1.34 -6.20
CA VAL A 34 -0.89 0.05 -6.67
C VAL A 34 -0.01 0.97 -5.81
N ASP A 35 0.02 0.80 -4.48
CA ASP A 35 0.94 1.58 -3.62
C ASP A 35 2.41 1.29 -3.92
N SER A 36 2.76 0.03 -4.15
CA SER A 36 4.11 -0.40 -4.47
C SER A 36 4.57 0.17 -5.82
N SER A 37 3.72 0.15 -6.85
CA SER A 37 4.05 0.68 -8.17
C SER A 37 4.35 2.18 -8.16
N ASP A 38 3.60 2.95 -7.39
CA ASP A 38 3.84 4.39 -7.22
C ASP A 38 5.22 4.69 -6.61
N ILE A 39 5.66 3.85 -5.68
CA ILE A 39 7.00 3.98 -5.06
C ILE A 39 8.07 3.64 -6.10
N THR A 40 7.90 2.53 -6.81
CA THR A 40 8.85 2.06 -7.82
C THR A 40 9.04 3.11 -8.92
N ILE A 41 7.96 3.71 -9.44
CA ILE A 41 8.06 4.74 -10.46
C ILE A 41 8.81 5.97 -9.95
N LYS A 42 8.51 6.44 -8.75
CA LYS A 42 9.24 7.57 -8.18
C LYS A 42 10.72 7.26 -8.02
N PHE A 43 11.06 6.06 -7.57
CA PHE A 43 12.45 5.62 -7.44
C PHE A 43 13.14 5.56 -8.80
N VAL A 44 12.53 4.88 -9.78
CA VAL A 44 13.08 4.78 -11.15
C VAL A 44 13.31 6.16 -11.74
N MET A 45 12.33 7.07 -11.66
CA MET A 45 12.48 8.42 -12.21
C MET A 45 13.56 9.23 -11.50
N THR A 46 13.74 9.05 -10.18
CA THR A 46 14.77 9.74 -9.41
C THR A 46 16.17 9.25 -9.78
N VAL A 47 16.35 7.96 -10.03
CA VAL A 47 17.65 7.37 -10.40
C VAL A 47 17.94 7.57 -11.88
N MET A 48 16.95 7.37 -12.75
CA MET A 48 17.13 7.49 -14.19
C MET A 48 17.38 8.93 -14.65
N GLY A 49 16.87 9.93 -13.94
CA GLY A 49 17.09 11.33 -14.26
C GLY A 49 18.59 11.69 -14.36
N PRO A 50 19.37 11.53 -13.30
CA PRO A 50 20.83 11.77 -13.33
C PRO A 50 21.56 10.91 -14.35
N LEU A 51 21.13 9.65 -14.55
CA LEU A 51 21.76 8.73 -15.49
C LEU A 51 21.54 9.16 -16.94
N VAL A 52 20.32 9.59 -17.28
CA VAL A 52 20.02 10.16 -18.61
C VAL A 52 20.78 11.48 -18.81
N PHE A 53 20.89 12.31 -17.77
CA PHE A 53 21.71 13.53 -17.86
C PHE A 53 23.17 13.22 -18.16
N TYR A 54 23.76 12.24 -17.46
CA TYR A 54 25.12 11.80 -17.70
C TYR A 54 25.36 11.32 -19.14
N PHE A 55 24.48 10.45 -19.65
CA PHE A 55 24.56 9.95 -21.00
C PHE A 55 24.35 11.05 -22.05
N MET A 56 23.40 11.94 -21.85
CA MET A 56 23.21 13.09 -22.73
C MET A 56 24.42 14.04 -22.73
N TRP A 57 25.08 14.17 -21.60
CA TRP A 57 26.31 14.96 -21.46
C TRP A 57 27.45 14.32 -22.21
N GLU A 58 27.71 13.04 -21.99
CA GLU A 58 28.85 12.32 -22.55
C GLU A 58 28.74 12.15 -24.10
N TYR A 59 27.56 11.78 -24.56
CA TYR A 59 27.35 11.45 -25.98
C TYR A 59 26.64 12.54 -26.80
N GLY A 60 25.92 13.44 -26.16
CA GLY A 60 25.11 14.47 -26.81
C GLY A 60 25.70 15.87 -26.72
N ASN A 61 26.89 16.00 -26.08
CA ASN A 61 27.57 17.28 -26.01
C ASN A 61 28.28 17.56 -27.36
N PRO A 62 27.71 18.36 -28.26
CA PRO A 62 28.37 18.66 -29.54
C PRO A 62 29.52 19.61 -29.28
N GLY A 63 30.66 19.03 -28.87
CA GLY A 63 31.95 19.73 -28.88
C GLY A 63 31.86 21.21 -28.61
N GLY A 64 31.63 21.51 -27.41
CA GLY A 64 31.84 22.67 -26.87
C GLY A 64 31.92 24.06 -27.24
N GLY A 65 32.13 24.77 -26.22
CA GLY A 65 32.85 26.03 -26.26
C GLY A 65 32.07 27.25 -26.71
N THR A 66 30.82 27.14 -27.11
CA THR A 66 30.01 28.37 -27.29
C THR A 66 29.41 28.80 -25.96
N PRO A 67 29.52 30.10 -25.59
CA PRO A 67 29.02 30.58 -24.29
C PRO A 67 27.52 30.32 -24.01
N GLY A 68 26.72 29.95 -24.98
CA GLY A 68 25.33 29.57 -24.83
C GLY A 68 25.06 28.06 -24.83
N GLY A 69 26.05 27.24 -25.16
CA GLY A 69 25.83 25.79 -25.39
C GLY A 69 25.40 25.04 -24.13
N MET A 70 26.01 25.37 -23.00
CA MET A 70 25.68 24.77 -21.71
C MET A 70 24.23 25.08 -21.27
N THR A 71 23.84 26.32 -21.37
CA THR A 71 22.47 26.74 -20.99
C THR A 71 21.42 26.06 -21.86
N PHE A 72 21.67 26.02 -23.17
CA PHE A 72 20.77 25.36 -24.11
C PHE A 72 20.68 23.86 -23.83
N PHE A 73 21.82 23.20 -23.53
CA PHE A 73 21.84 21.79 -23.15
C PHE A 73 21.02 21.50 -21.88
N VAL A 74 21.19 22.31 -20.84
CA VAL A 74 20.45 22.16 -19.57
C VAL A 74 18.96 22.35 -19.80
N ILE A 75 18.55 23.36 -20.55
CA ILE A 75 17.13 23.60 -20.87
C ILE A 75 16.56 22.41 -21.65
N LYS A 76 17.24 21.94 -22.69
CA LYS A 76 16.82 20.77 -23.47
C LYS A 76 16.65 19.53 -22.60
N TYR A 77 17.60 19.29 -21.69
CA TYR A 77 17.52 18.18 -20.75
C TYR A 77 16.31 18.29 -19.83
N ILE A 78 16.06 19.46 -19.24
CA ILE A 78 14.90 19.67 -18.35
C ILE A 78 13.59 19.41 -19.09
N VAL A 79 13.46 19.90 -20.32
CA VAL A 79 12.25 19.70 -21.14
C VAL A 79 12.04 18.23 -21.47
N VAL A 80 13.08 17.53 -21.93
CA VAL A 80 12.99 16.10 -22.27
C VAL A 80 12.63 15.28 -21.03
N TRP A 81 13.27 15.57 -19.90
CA TRP A 81 13.01 14.87 -18.64
C TRP A 81 11.60 15.13 -18.11
N ALA A 82 11.10 16.37 -18.20
CA ALA A 82 9.73 16.71 -17.82
C ALA A 82 8.70 15.98 -18.68
N LEU A 83 8.91 15.90 -20.01
CA LEU A 83 8.05 15.15 -20.92
C LEU A 83 8.07 13.65 -20.62
N ALA A 84 9.25 13.09 -20.36
CA ALA A 84 9.41 11.68 -19.97
C ALA A 84 8.68 11.39 -18.64
N PHE A 85 8.76 12.31 -17.68
CA PHE A 85 8.05 12.19 -16.39
C PHE A 85 6.53 12.18 -16.60
N VAL A 86 6.00 13.12 -17.39
CA VAL A 86 4.56 13.18 -17.69
C VAL A 86 4.11 11.90 -18.40
N ALA A 87 4.86 11.46 -19.40
CA ALA A 87 4.57 10.20 -20.11
C ALA A 87 4.58 9.00 -19.18
N ALA A 88 5.57 8.90 -18.28
CA ALA A 88 5.64 7.82 -17.30
C ALA A 88 4.45 7.81 -16.33
N VAL A 89 3.99 8.99 -15.89
CA VAL A 89 2.80 9.11 -15.03
C VAL A 89 1.54 8.68 -15.78
N ILE A 90 1.38 9.07 -17.04
CA ILE A 90 0.24 8.67 -17.87
C ILE A 90 0.26 7.15 -18.09
N LEU A 91 1.40 6.58 -18.50
CA LEU A 91 1.57 5.15 -18.72
C LEU A 91 1.27 4.34 -17.44
N ASN A 92 1.73 4.83 -16.29
CA ASN A 92 1.41 4.20 -15.01
C ASN A 92 -0.08 4.18 -14.72
N ARG A 93 -0.78 5.28 -14.97
CA ARG A 93 -2.21 5.37 -14.69
C ARG A 93 -3.08 4.55 -15.65
N THR A 94 -2.67 4.42 -16.92
CA THR A 94 -3.48 3.80 -17.96
C THR A 94 -3.14 2.34 -18.21
N ILE A 95 -1.88 2.04 -18.48
CA ILE A 95 -1.44 0.71 -18.90
C ILE A 95 -1.00 -0.12 -17.69
N TRP A 96 -0.14 0.46 -16.86
CA TRP A 96 0.49 -0.27 -15.76
C TRP A 96 -0.51 -0.74 -14.70
N ARG A 97 -1.53 0.07 -14.43
CA ARG A 97 -2.62 -0.36 -13.53
C ARG A 97 -3.39 -1.57 -14.03
N LYS A 98 -3.64 -1.66 -15.35
CA LYS A 98 -4.27 -2.85 -15.93
C LYS A 98 -3.39 -4.09 -15.79
N VAL A 99 -2.10 -3.95 -16.09
CA VAL A 99 -1.13 -5.05 -15.92
C VAL A 99 -1.04 -5.49 -14.46
N LEU A 100 -1.01 -4.54 -13.51
CA LEU A 100 -0.99 -4.85 -12.08
C LEU A 100 -2.27 -5.55 -11.61
N SER A 101 -3.43 -5.17 -12.12
CA SER A 101 -4.69 -5.85 -11.81
C SER A 101 -4.66 -7.30 -12.31
N THR A 102 -4.17 -7.54 -13.53
CA THR A 102 -4.05 -8.91 -14.08
C THR A 102 -3.09 -9.78 -13.27
N THR A 103 -1.93 -9.23 -12.88
CA THR A 103 -0.97 -9.98 -12.05
C THR A 103 -1.45 -10.16 -10.60
N ALA A 104 -2.30 -9.26 -10.09
CA ALA A 104 -2.92 -9.42 -8.78
C ALA A 104 -3.87 -10.62 -8.72
N VAL A 105 -4.45 -11.03 -9.84
CA VAL A 105 -5.28 -12.25 -9.93
C VAL A 105 -4.43 -13.48 -9.62
N GLY A 106 -3.31 -13.66 -10.32
CA GLY A 106 -2.42 -14.81 -10.10
C GLY A 106 -1.89 -14.88 -8.67
N ASP A 107 -1.45 -13.75 -8.10
CA ASP A 107 -1.01 -13.72 -6.70
C ASP A 107 -2.13 -14.05 -5.72
N ALA A 108 -3.35 -13.61 -6.00
CA ALA A 108 -4.50 -13.89 -5.15
C ALA A 108 -4.88 -15.37 -5.19
N GLU A 109 -4.83 -16.00 -6.36
CA GLU A 109 -5.06 -17.43 -6.53
C GLU A 109 -4.02 -18.25 -5.77
N ASP A 110 -2.73 -17.98 -6.00
CA ASP A 110 -1.65 -18.66 -5.30
C ASP A 110 -1.74 -18.50 -3.77
N GLN A 111 -2.03 -17.29 -3.29
CA GLN A 111 -2.21 -17.03 -1.86
C GLN A 111 -3.43 -17.76 -1.30
N PHE A 112 -4.55 -17.74 -2.01
CA PHE A 112 -5.77 -18.43 -1.61
C PHE A 112 -5.54 -19.94 -1.49
N ASP A 113 -4.98 -20.56 -2.53
CA ASP A 113 -4.70 -21.99 -2.56
C ASP A 113 -3.70 -22.40 -1.46
N ARG A 114 -2.66 -21.60 -1.26
CA ARG A 114 -1.70 -21.83 -0.18
C ARG A 114 -2.36 -21.76 1.19
N ARG A 115 -3.20 -20.73 1.43
CA ARG A 115 -3.89 -20.56 2.71
C ARG A 115 -4.92 -21.64 2.94
N CYS A 116 -5.68 -22.05 1.93
CA CYS A 116 -6.63 -23.15 2.00
C CYS A 116 -5.92 -24.47 2.35
N ARG A 117 -4.78 -24.76 1.72
CA ARG A 117 -3.98 -25.96 2.03
C ARG A 117 -3.48 -25.97 3.48
N LEU A 118 -2.99 -24.84 3.98
CA LEU A 118 -2.46 -24.73 5.34
C LEU A 118 -3.54 -24.75 6.43
N ASN A 119 -4.78 -24.37 6.10
CA ASN A 119 -5.85 -24.21 7.08
C ASN A 119 -6.99 -25.23 6.92
N GLY A 120 -6.95 -26.08 5.87
CA GLY A 120 -8.01 -27.04 5.59
C GLY A 120 -9.25 -26.41 4.97
N GLY A 121 -9.15 -25.19 4.45
CA GLY A 121 -10.23 -24.45 3.81
C GLY A 121 -10.05 -22.93 3.86
N PRO A 122 -11.02 -22.17 3.33
CA PRO A 122 -10.99 -20.71 3.34
C PRO A 122 -10.95 -20.16 4.76
N VAL A 123 -10.07 -19.21 5.01
CA VAL A 123 -9.86 -18.59 6.33
C VAL A 123 -10.91 -17.51 6.57
N SER A 124 -11.50 -17.49 7.76
CA SER A 124 -12.28 -16.36 8.25
C SER A 124 -11.33 -15.39 8.93
N SER A 125 -11.39 -14.14 8.53
CA SER A 125 -10.57 -13.05 9.06
C SER A 125 -11.47 -11.97 9.63
N GLU A 126 -11.14 -11.53 10.83
CA GLU A 126 -11.81 -10.41 11.49
C GLU A 126 -10.79 -9.34 11.85
N ILE A 127 -11.20 -8.09 11.82
CA ILE A 127 -10.39 -6.96 12.29
C ILE A 127 -11.24 -6.16 13.26
N HIS A 128 -10.72 -5.96 14.46
CA HIS A 128 -11.37 -5.22 15.53
C HIS A 128 -10.58 -3.94 15.80
N PHE A 129 -11.23 -2.78 15.70
CA PHE A 129 -10.61 -1.50 15.96
C PHE A 129 -11.03 -1.00 17.34
N PHE A 130 -10.06 -0.86 18.23
CA PHE A 130 -10.21 -0.34 19.59
C PHE A 130 -9.71 1.11 19.66
N ASP A 131 -9.65 1.67 20.86
CA ASP A 131 -9.26 3.08 21.04
C ASP A 131 -7.76 3.32 20.79
N ASP A 132 -6.89 2.40 21.18
CA ASP A 132 -5.42 2.54 21.16
C ASP A 132 -4.71 1.58 20.20
N HIS A 133 -5.37 0.52 19.75
CA HIS A 133 -4.83 -0.51 18.87
C HIS A 133 -5.91 -1.12 17.98
N PHE A 134 -5.52 -2.00 17.10
CA PHE A 134 -6.44 -2.86 16.36
C PHE A 134 -5.89 -4.27 16.25
N ASP A 135 -6.79 -5.23 16.28
CA ASP A 135 -6.51 -6.65 16.23
C ASP A 135 -6.90 -7.24 14.89
N SER A 136 -6.03 -8.03 14.31
CA SER A 136 -6.34 -8.90 13.17
C SER A 136 -6.46 -10.33 13.68
N VAL A 137 -7.66 -10.87 13.62
CA VAL A 137 -8.03 -12.16 14.19
C VAL A 137 -8.27 -13.16 13.06
N THR A 138 -7.64 -14.30 13.16
CA THR A 138 -7.91 -15.47 12.33
C THR A 138 -8.16 -16.67 13.22
N ALA A 139 -8.71 -17.76 12.69
CA ALA A 139 -8.99 -18.97 13.49
C ALA A 139 -7.76 -19.51 14.27
N LYS A 140 -6.54 -19.23 13.78
CA LYS A 140 -5.30 -19.74 14.37
C LYS A 140 -4.53 -18.70 15.17
N LYS A 141 -4.78 -17.41 14.93
CA LYS A 141 -3.90 -16.37 15.45
C LYS A 141 -4.60 -15.03 15.56
N THR A 142 -4.33 -14.33 16.65
CA THR A 142 -4.64 -12.91 16.83
C THR A 142 -3.34 -12.12 16.81
N ARG A 143 -3.33 -11.01 16.08
CA ARG A 143 -2.20 -10.07 16.01
C ARG A 143 -2.69 -8.69 16.37
N SER A 144 -2.07 -8.07 17.35
CA SER A 144 -2.37 -6.70 17.79
C SER A 144 -1.40 -5.70 17.20
N PHE A 145 -1.91 -4.58 16.72
CA PHE A 145 -1.14 -3.53 16.10
C PHE A 145 -1.47 -2.17 16.71
N SER A 146 -0.43 -1.44 17.13
CA SER A 146 -0.61 -0.09 17.64
C SER A 146 -0.81 0.92 16.51
N TYR A 147 -1.70 1.90 16.67
CA TYR A 147 -1.85 3.01 15.73
C TYR A 147 -0.58 3.86 15.57
N LYS A 148 0.34 3.82 16.54
CA LYS A 148 1.64 4.51 16.47
C LYS A 148 2.55 3.94 15.38
N ASP A 149 2.35 2.68 15.02
CA ASP A 149 3.16 1.97 14.02
C ASP A 149 2.56 2.05 12.61
N VAL A 150 1.36 2.61 12.47
CA VAL A 150 0.73 2.84 11.18
C VAL A 150 1.49 3.91 10.40
N THR A 151 1.87 3.56 9.18
CA THR A 151 2.62 4.44 8.28
C THR A 151 1.80 5.01 7.14
N LYS A 152 0.77 4.26 6.70
CA LYS A 152 -0.12 4.65 5.61
C LYS A 152 -1.50 4.04 5.80
N ILE A 153 -2.49 4.76 5.31
CA ILE A 153 -3.85 4.29 5.08
C ILE A 153 -4.09 4.35 3.57
N LEU A 154 -4.54 3.25 3.00
CA LEU A 154 -4.73 3.06 1.57
C LEU A 154 -6.19 2.75 1.28
N GLU A 155 -6.71 3.28 0.19
CA GLU A 155 -8.09 3.08 -0.23
C GLU A 155 -8.20 2.97 -1.74
N THR A 156 -8.91 1.94 -2.20
CA THR A 156 -9.38 1.80 -3.58
C THR A 156 -10.92 1.86 -3.60
N LYS A 157 -11.51 1.65 -4.75
CA LYS A 157 -12.98 1.54 -4.86
C LYS A 157 -13.54 0.38 -4.04
N GLU A 158 -12.83 -0.75 -3.98
CA GLU A 158 -13.32 -2.02 -3.43
C GLU A 158 -12.66 -2.43 -2.11
N ALA A 159 -11.44 -1.95 -1.84
CA ALA A 159 -10.67 -2.35 -0.68
C ALA A 159 -10.16 -1.17 0.13
N PHE A 160 -9.96 -1.42 1.42
CA PHE A 160 -9.35 -0.53 2.38
C PHE A 160 -8.20 -1.26 3.09
N GLY A 161 -7.14 -0.54 3.45
CA GLY A 161 -6.01 -1.17 4.12
C GLY A 161 -5.11 -0.21 4.87
N VAL A 162 -4.39 -0.81 5.80
CA VAL A 162 -3.45 -0.14 6.69
C VAL A 162 -2.08 -0.78 6.54
N VAL A 163 -1.05 0.05 6.42
CA VAL A 163 0.35 -0.39 6.37
C VAL A 163 1.02 -0.06 7.68
N VAL A 164 1.50 -1.08 8.38
CA VAL A 164 2.18 -0.98 9.68
C VAL A 164 3.69 -1.12 9.49
N LYS A 165 4.46 -0.40 10.29
CA LYS A 165 5.91 -0.25 10.15
C LYS A 165 6.69 -1.56 10.36
N ALA A 166 6.26 -2.39 11.29
CA ALA A 166 6.84 -3.68 11.57
C ALA A 166 5.75 -4.67 11.94
N ASP A 167 5.89 -5.91 11.51
CA ASP A 167 5.13 -7.02 12.08
C ASP A 167 5.95 -7.53 13.28
N PRO A 168 5.40 -7.50 14.49
CA PRO A 168 6.12 -7.92 15.70
C PRO A 168 6.62 -9.37 15.66
N GLU A 169 6.16 -10.15 14.70
CA GLU A 169 6.47 -11.57 14.60
C GLU A 169 7.35 -11.94 13.40
N THR A 170 7.58 -11.04 12.47
CA THR A 170 8.51 -11.28 11.37
C THR A 170 9.91 -10.85 11.77
N VAL A 171 10.83 -11.81 11.75
CA VAL A 171 12.27 -11.52 11.88
C VAL A 171 12.68 -10.68 10.66
N GLY A 172 12.92 -9.42 10.91
CA GLY A 172 13.25 -8.44 9.88
C GLY A 172 12.23 -7.30 9.80
N SER A 173 12.62 -6.20 9.18
CA SER A 173 11.80 -4.99 9.06
C SER A 173 10.67 -5.08 8.03
N ALA A 174 10.07 -6.24 7.87
CA ALA A 174 8.95 -6.44 6.95
C ALA A 174 7.73 -5.66 7.43
N ARG A 175 7.19 -4.81 6.56
CA ARG A 175 5.96 -4.08 6.84
C ARG A 175 4.79 -5.05 6.84
N ALA A 176 3.96 -4.98 7.87
CA ALA A 176 2.68 -5.67 7.84
C ALA A 176 1.68 -4.86 6.99
N MET A 177 0.95 -5.55 6.15
CA MET A 177 -0.10 -4.98 5.31
C MET A 177 -1.42 -5.66 5.67
N ILE A 178 -2.31 -4.93 6.30
CA ILE A 178 -3.62 -5.41 6.71
C ILE A 178 -4.66 -4.75 5.81
N GLY A 179 -5.34 -5.55 4.99
CA GLY A 179 -6.35 -5.07 4.07
C GLY A 179 -7.63 -5.88 4.15
N PHE A 180 -8.73 -5.26 3.76
CA PHE A 180 -10.04 -5.89 3.73
C PHE A 180 -10.92 -5.29 2.63
N PRO A 181 -11.90 -6.04 2.11
CA PRO A 181 -12.89 -5.49 1.19
C PRO A 181 -13.82 -4.53 1.94
N LYS A 182 -14.16 -3.41 1.34
CA LYS A 182 -15.02 -2.39 1.97
C LYS A 182 -16.37 -2.94 2.41
N THR A 183 -16.90 -3.88 1.67
CA THR A 183 -18.18 -4.57 1.96
C THR A 183 -18.15 -5.39 3.25
N ALA A 184 -16.98 -5.65 3.81
CA ALA A 184 -16.82 -6.40 5.06
C ALA A 184 -16.88 -5.53 6.32
N LEU A 185 -16.86 -4.21 6.17
CA LEU A 185 -16.96 -3.27 7.28
C LEU A 185 -18.42 -3.21 7.77
N GLU A 186 -18.64 -3.47 9.04
CA GLU A 186 -19.94 -3.29 9.67
C GLU A 186 -20.36 -1.81 9.60
N GLY A 187 -21.56 -1.54 9.08
CA GLY A 187 -22.06 -0.17 8.85
C GLY A 187 -21.63 0.48 7.54
N ASN A 188 -20.74 -0.15 6.75
CA ASN A 188 -20.28 0.30 5.41
C ASN A 188 -19.75 1.75 5.31
N ASN A 189 -19.45 2.40 6.44
CA ASN A 189 -18.96 3.78 6.43
C ASN A 189 -17.42 3.83 6.51
N THR A 190 -16.79 3.67 5.35
CA THR A 190 -15.32 3.71 5.24
C THR A 190 -14.72 5.10 5.48
N ASP A 191 -15.50 6.16 5.26
CA ASP A 191 -15.03 7.53 5.50
C ASP A 191 -14.93 7.81 7.01
N GLU A 192 -15.91 7.37 7.80
CA GLU A 192 -15.82 7.46 9.27
C GLU A 192 -14.66 6.66 9.86
N LEU A 193 -14.45 5.43 9.36
CA LEU A 193 -13.28 4.64 9.76
C LEU A 193 -11.96 5.34 9.36
N ALA A 194 -11.92 5.97 8.19
CA ALA A 194 -10.76 6.71 7.75
C ALA A 194 -10.46 7.92 8.66
N GLU A 195 -11.46 8.68 9.05
CA GLU A 195 -11.34 9.81 9.99
C GLU A 195 -10.88 9.32 11.36
N PHE A 196 -11.51 8.28 11.89
CA PHE A 196 -11.12 7.63 13.14
C PHE A 196 -9.63 7.22 13.14
N LEU A 197 -9.17 6.60 12.07
CA LEU A 197 -7.77 6.19 11.95
C LEU A 197 -6.82 7.39 11.80
N LEU A 198 -7.23 8.43 11.07
CA LEU A 198 -6.42 9.64 10.90
C LEU A 198 -6.19 10.39 12.21
N GLU A 199 -7.17 10.39 13.11
CA GLU A 199 -7.05 10.98 14.44
C GLU A 199 -6.05 10.25 15.33
N ARG A 200 -6.05 8.90 15.26
CA ARG A 200 -5.24 8.03 16.13
C ARG A 200 -3.83 7.77 15.59
N CYS A 201 -3.65 7.73 14.28
CA CYS A 201 -2.37 7.47 13.65
C CYS A 201 -1.46 8.70 13.63
N ARG A 202 -0.93 9.10 14.77
CA ARG A 202 -0.14 10.35 14.95
C ARG A 202 1.20 10.34 14.21
N ASN A 203 1.78 9.17 13.96
CA ASN A 203 3.12 9.03 13.39
C ASN A 203 3.14 8.93 11.86
N MET A 204 2.00 9.07 11.19
CA MET A 204 1.95 9.07 9.74
C MET A 204 2.66 10.31 9.17
N LYS A 205 3.61 10.08 8.23
CA LYS A 205 4.32 11.17 7.52
C LYS A 205 3.36 12.10 6.75
N ARG A 206 2.25 11.56 6.28
CA ARG A 206 1.17 12.32 5.62
C ARG A 206 -0.16 11.91 6.24
N LYS A 207 -0.75 12.83 7.00
CA LYS A 207 -2.07 12.63 7.61
C LYS A 207 -3.18 12.70 6.55
N LYS A 208 -3.22 11.74 5.65
CA LYS A 208 -4.27 11.58 4.65
C LYS A 208 -4.37 10.16 4.17
N VAL A 209 -5.57 9.74 3.85
CA VAL A 209 -5.83 8.49 3.13
C VAL A 209 -5.30 8.61 1.69
N LYS A 210 -4.56 7.63 1.24
CA LYS A 210 -4.09 7.56 -0.14
C LYS A 210 -5.16 6.84 -0.96
N LYS A 211 -5.95 7.61 -1.71
CA LYS A 211 -6.99 7.10 -2.62
C LYS A 211 -6.39 6.84 -4.01
N PHE A 212 -6.88 5.75 -4.66
CA PHE A 212 -6.42 5.31 -5.98
C PHE A 212 -7.58 5.16 -6.98
#